data_45e3bc6c58ab5244389eda9973822a03
#
_entry.id   45e3bc6c58ab5244389eda9973822a03
#
_cell.length_a   1.000
_cell.length_b   1.000
_cell.length_c   1.000
_cell.angle_alpha   90.00
_cell.angle_beta   90.00
_cell.angle_gamma   90.00
#
_symmetry.space_group_name_H-M   'P 1'
#
loop_
_entity.id
_entity.type
_entity.pdbx_description
1 polymer ?
#
loop_
_entity_poly.entity_id
_entity_poly.type
_entity_poly.pdbx_seq_one_letter_code
_entity_poly.pdbx_strand_id
1 'polypeptide(L)'
;MTIPKTFLGYKRENGRVGVRNHVIILPVDDISNACAEAIGNNIKGTVAIPHSYGRLQFGKDLELFFRTIIGTGKNPNVAAVIVV
;
A
#
# COMPACT_ATOMS: atom_id res chain seq x y z
N MET A 1 -8.73 9.70 -38.31
CA MET A 1 -8.62 10.65 -37.18
C MET A 1 -8.50 9.89 -35.88
N THR A 2 -7.49 10.21 -35.10
CA THR A 2 -7.27 9.59 -33.79
C THR A 2 -7.94 10.41 -32.72
N ILE A 3 -8.86 9.83 -31.97
CA ILE A 3 -9.49 10.47 -30.83
C ILE A 3 -8.59 10.26 -29.61
N PRO A 4 -8.07 11.34 -28.98
CA PRO A 4 -7.26 11.16 -27.79
C PRO A 4 -8.10 10.54 -26.67
N LYS A 5 -7.53 9.52 -26.04
CA LYS A 5 -8.14 8.89 -24.88
C LYS A 5 -7.53 9.50 -23.63
N THR A 6 -8.36 10.06 -22.78
CA THR A 6 -7.92 10.67 -21.52
C THR A 6 -8.71 10.06 -20.36
N PHE A 7 -8.14 10.15 -19.18
CA PHE A 7 -8.82 9.75 -17.94
C PHE A 7 -8.42 10.72 -16.83
N LEU A 8 -9.27 10.81 -15.82
CA LEU A 8 -8.95 11.58 -14.61
C LEU A 8 -8.14 10.70 -13.67
N GLY A 9 -7.05 11.27 -13.14
CA GLY A 9 -6.18 10.55 -12.24
C GLY A 9 -5.62 11.46 -11.16
N TYR A 10 -4.98 10.84 -10.16
CA TYR A 10 -4.34 11.53 -9.06
C TYR A 10 -2.84 11.60 -9.33
N LYS A 11 -2.32 12.79 -9.53
CA LYS A 11 -0.89 12.99 -9.74
C LYS A 11 -0.17 12.97 -8.39
N ARG A 12 0.83 12.11 -8.27
CA ARG A 12 1.62 11.98 -7.05
C ARG A 12 2.90 12.80 -7.13
N GLU A 13 3.54 13.03 -6.00
CA GLU A 13 4.76 13.84 -5.91
C GLU A 13 5.88 13.31 -6.79
N ASN A 14 5.97 11.98 -6.95
CA ASN A 14 6.98 11.35 -7.81
C ASN A 14 6.66 11.40 -9.30
N GLY A 15 5.59 12.10 -9.70
CA GLY A 15 5.17 12.22 -11.09
C GLY A 15 4.31 11.09 -11.61
N ARG A 16 4.10 10.03 -10.83
CA ARG A 16 3.23 8.91 -11.20
C ARG A 16 1.77 9.29 -11.02
N VAL A 17 0.89 8.59 -11.73
CA VAL A 17 -0.55 8.88 -11.72
C VAL A 17 -1.32 7.64 -11.30
N GLY A 18 -2.20 7.79 -10.31
CA GLY A 18 -3.10 6.74 -9.89
C GLY A 18 -4.52 7.01 -10.31
N VAL A 19 -5.32 5.95 -10.46
CA VAL A 19 -6.76 6.03 -10.75
C VAL A 19 -7.61 5.73 -9.52
N ARG A 20 -6.98 5.40 -8.40
CA ARG A 20 -7.60 5.18 -7.09
C ARG A 20 -6.93 6.06 -6.05
N ASN A 21 -7.55 6.20 -4.93
CA ASN A 21 -7.08 7.09 -3.86
C ASN A 21 -7.25 6.41 -2.50
N HIS A 22 -6.65 5.24 -2.36
CA HIS A 22 -6.77 4.42 -1.16
C HIS A 22 -5.95 4.97 0.01
N VAL A 23 -6.49 4.87 1.19
CA VAL A 23 -5.73 4.99 2.45
C VAL A 23 -5.49 3.57 2.94
N ILE A 24 -4.25 3.14 2.98
CA ILE A 24 -3.91 1.78 3.39
C ILE A 24 -3.29 1.74 4.78
N ILE A 25 -3.60 0.66 5.48
CA ILE A 25 -2.99 0.33 6.78
C ILE A 25 -2.02 -0.80 6.52
N LEU A 26 -0.74 -0.54 6.68
CA LEU A 26 0.32 -1.46 6.28
C LEU A 26 1.05 -1.99 7.51
N PRO A 27 0.79 -3.24 7.92
CA PRO A 27 1.54 -3.83 9.03
C PRO A 27 2.95 -4.21 8.58
N VAL A 28 3.94 -3.99 9.44
CA VAL A 28 5.33 -4.32 9.12
C VAL A 28 5.67 -5.78 9.40
N ASP A 29 4.83 -6.46 10.18
CA ASP A 29 4.97 -7.90 10.42
C ASP A 29 3.59 -8.54 10.65
N ASP A 30 3.57 -9.87 10.74
CA ASP A 30 2.32 -10.61 10.91
C ASP A 30 1.69 -10.41 12.29
N ILE A 31 2.44 -10.02 13.29
CA ILE A 31 1.90 -9.72 14.63
C ILE A 31 1.01 -8.48 14.57
N SER A 32 1.38 -7.51 13.75
CA SER A 32 0.64 -6.26 13.61
C SER A 32 -0.64 -6.40 12.78
N ASN A 33 -0.88 -7.55 12.13
CA ASN A 33 -2.06 -7.76 11.28
C ASN A 33 -3.37 -7.52 12.02
N ALA A 34 -3.48 -8.00 13.25
CA ALA A 34 -4.70 -7.83 14.03
C ALA A 34 -5.04 -6.36 14.25
N CYS A 35 -4.02 -5.55 14.55
CA CYS A 35 -4.19 -4.11 14.70
C CYS A 35 -4.59 -3.45 13.38
N ALA A 36 -3.91 -3.80 12.29
CA ALA A 36 -4.21 -3.25 10.96
C ALA A 36 -5.63 -3.60 10.53
N GLU A 37 -6.05 -4.84 10.72
CA GLU A 37 -7.39 -5.28 10.37
C GLU A 37 -8.45 -4.61 11.22
N ALA A 38 -8.19 -4.42 12.51
CA ALA A 38 -9.12 -3.72 13.41
C ALA A 38 -9.32 -2.27 12.95
N ILE A 39 -8.26 -1.58 12.55
CA ILE A 39 -8.37 -0.22 12.02
C ILE A 39 -9.17 -0.23 10.71
N GLY A 40 -8.84 -1.13 9.79
CA GLY A 40 -9.52 -1.23 8.51
C GLY A 40 -11.01 -1.55 8.63
N ASN A 41 -11.39 -2.34 9.63
CA ASN A 41 -12.78 -2.70 9.87
C ASN A 41 -13.58 -1.60 10.57
N ASN A 42 -12.91 -0.74 11.34
CA ASN A 42 -13.59 0.29 12.14
C ASN A 42 -13.58 1.67 11.51
N ILE A 43 -12.70 1.93 10.56
CA ILE A 43 -12.61 3.24 9.91
C ILE A 43 -12.94 3.08 8.43
N LYS A 44 -14.10 3.59 8.04
CA LYS A 44 -14.57 3.53 6.67
C LYS A 44 -13.62 4.29 5.74
N GLY A 45 -13.31 3.70 4.60
CA GLY A 45 -12.43 4.30 3.61
C GLY A 45 -10.97 3.88 3.74
N THR A 46 -10.65 3.03 4.71
CA THR A 46 -9.32 2.45 4.87
C THR A 46 -9.30 1.00 4.42
N VAL A 47 -8.13 0.53 3.98
CA VAL A 47 -7.92 -0.85 3.54
C VAL A 47 -6.70 -1.40 4.26
N ALA A 48 -6.88 -2.48 5.00
CA ALA A 48 -5.76 -3.18 5.64
C ALA A 48 -5.11 -4.13 4.63
N ILE A 49 -3.78 -4.22 4.69
CA ILE A 49 -2.98 -5.10 3.84
C ILE A 49 -2.26 -6.12 4.72
N PRO A 50 -2.96 -7.13 5.27
CA PRO A 50 -2.32 -8.12 6.12
C PRO A 50 -1.43 -9.07 5.31
N HIS A 51 -0.39 -9.60 5.96
CA HIS A 51 0.51 -10.58 5.37
C HIS A 51 1.15 -11.44 6.45
N SER A 52 1.81 -12.53 6.04
CA SER A 52 2.37 -13.53 6.97
C SER A 52 3.87 -13.36 7.19
N TYR A 53 4.45 -12.22 6.82
CA TYR A 53 5.89 -12.03 6.78
C TYR A 53 6.35 -11.00 7.80
N GLY A 54 7.66 -10.80 7.88
CA GLY A 54 8.27 -9.73 8.67
C GLY A 54 9.05 -10.21 9.89
N ARG A 55 8.96 -11.50 10.27
CA ARG A 55 9.63 -12.00 11.47
C ARG A 55 10.79 -12.96 11.22
N LEU A 56 10.73 -13.76 10.18
CA LEU A 56 11.71 -14.82 9.95
C LEU A 56 12.38 -14.73 8.59
N GLN A 57 12.45 -13.54 8.03
CA GLN A 57 13.13 -13.30 6.77
C GLN A 57 14.56 -12.83 7.02
N PHE A 58 15.51 -13.41 6.28
CA PHE A 58 16.91 -13.09 6.40
C PHE A 58 17.53 -12.90 5.00
N GLY A 59 18.57 -12.09 4.90
CA GLY A 59 19.31 -11.89 3.66
C GLY A 59 18.45 -11.37 2.53
N LYS A 60 18.45 -12.08 1.40
CA LYS A 60 17.72 -11.66 0.20
C LYS A 60 16.19 -11.67 0.39
N ASP A 61 15.69 -12.57 1.22
CA ASP A 61 14.26 -12.63 1.54
C ASP A 61 13.83 -11.38 2.28
N LEU A 62 14.63 -10.89 3.19
CA LEU A 62 14.36 -9.67 3.93
C LEU A 62 14.38 -8.45 2.99
N GLU A 63 15.36 -8.39 2.07
CA GLU A 63 15.43 -7.32 1.09
C GLU A 63 14.20 -7.31 0.18
N LEU A 64 13.76 -8.48 -0.27
CA LEU A 64 12.57 -8.62 -1.09
C LEU A 64 11.33 -8.18 -0.31
N PHE A 65 11.25 -8.57 0.95
CA PHE A 65 10.14 -8.16 1.82
C PHE A 65 10.07 -6.64 1.92
N PHE A 66 11.17 -5.97 2.24
CA PHE A 66 11.19 -4.52 2.34
C PHE A 66 10.84 -3.84 1.02
N ARG A 67 11.36 -4.34 -0.10
CA ARG A 67 11.01 -3.78 -1.42
C ARG A 67 9.54 -3.93 -1.73
N THR A 68 8.94 -5.05 -1.37
CA THR A 68 7.51 -5.30 -1.59
C THR A 68 6.65 -4.37 -0.75
N ILE A 69 6.97 -4.21 0.53
CA ILE A 69 6.24 -3.32 1.44
C ILE A 69 6.36 -1.87 0.99
N ILE A 70 7.56 -1.43 0.67
CA ILE A 70 7.80 -0.06 0.21
C ILE A 70 7.08 0.17 -1.12
N GLY A 71 7.17 -0.78 -2.05
CA GLY A 71 6.50 -0.68 -3.34
C GLY A 71 4.97 -0.61 -3.20
N THR A 72 4.41 -1.37 -2.26
CA THR A 72 2.98 -1.31 -1.97
C THR A 72 2.59 0.09 -1.49
N GLY A 73 3.35 0.66 -0.55
CA GLY A 73 3.08 2.00 -0.05
C GLY A 73 3.28 3.10 -1.09
N LYS A 74 4.16 2.88 -2.04
CA LYS A 74 4.45 3.85 -3.12
C LYS A 74 3.54 3.73 -4.33
N ASN A 75 2.62 2.77 -4.33
CA ASN A 75 1.69 2.57 -5.44
C ASN A 75 0.92 3.87 -5.71
N PRO A 76 0.83 4.33 -6.98
CA PRO A 76 0.13 5.59 -7.28
C PRO A 76 -1.36 5.57 -6.97
N ASN A 77 -1.97 4.40 -6.76
CA ASN A 77 -3.36 4.28 -6.31
C ASN A 77 -3.54 4.48 -4.80
N VAL A 78 -2.45 4.69 -4.07
CA VAL A 78 -2.46 4.90 -2.62
C VAL A 78 -2.29 6.39 -2.32
N ALA A 79 -3.25 6.97 -1.61
CA ALA A 79 -3.23 8.37 -1.19
C ALA A 79 -2.39 8.57 0.07
N ALA A 80 -2.50 7.65 1.03
CA ALA A 80 -1.81 7.74 2.30
C ALA A 80 -1.58 6.35 2.88
N VAL A 81 -0.52 6.22 3.68
CA VAL A 81 -0.13 4.96 4.31
C VAL A 81 -0.02 5.17 5.81
N ILE A 82 -0.65 4.29 6.56
CA ILE A 82 -0.46 4.20 8.01
C ILE A 82 0.31 2.92 8.28
N VAL A 83 1.50 3.06 8.81
CA VAL A 83 2.38 1.92 9.12
C VAL A 83 2.15 1.50 10.56
N VAL A 84 1.97 0.24 10.78
CA VAL A 84 1.68 -0.31 12.12
C VAL A 84 2.74 -1.33 12.55
#